data_ed1d47637a59c0566316c49a93793110
#
_entry.id   ed1d47637a59c0566316c49a93793110
#
_cell.length_a   1.000
_cell.length_b   1.000
_cell.length_c   1.000
_cell.angle_alpha   90.00
_cell.angle_beta   90.00
_cell.angle_gamma   90.00
#
_symmetry.space_group_name_H-M   'P 1'
#
loop_
_entity.id
_entity.type
_entity.pdbx_description
1 polymer ?
#
loop_
_entity_poly.entity_id
_entity_poly.type
_entity_poly.pdbx_seq_one_letter_code
_entity_poly.pdbx_strand_id
1 'polypeptide(L)'
;MLERRGYEITVAYSAEQAAEKVRSEDFDLLISDIGLPDRSGYDLMREVRSTKPLPGIALSGFGTEQDVNEARDAGFSEHLTKPINFEQLEKAIQNLLA
;
A
#
# COMPACT_ATOMS: atom_id res chain seq x y z
N MET A 1 -7.10 5.33 9.78
CA MET A 1 -6.65 3.94 9.63
C MET A 1 -7.74 2.97 9.97
N LEU A 2 -7.65 1.80 9.40
CA LEU A 2 -8.62 0.76 9.64
C LEU A 2 -8.13 -0.19 10.71
N GLU A 3 -8.94 -0.36 11.75
CA GLU A 3 -8.66 -1.32 12.80
C GLU A 3 -9.93 -2.10 13.00
N ARG A 4 -9.94 -3.33 12.48
CA ARG A 4 -11.12 -4.16 12.59
C ARG A 4 -10.81 -5.60 12.21
N ARG A 5 -11.62 -6.52 12.72
CA ARG A 5 -11.55 -7.93 12.37
C ARG A 5 -10.19 -8.56 12.64
N GLY A 6 -9.51 -8.08 13.67
CA GLY A 6 -8.25 -8.64 14.08
C GLY A 6 -7.05 -8.19 13.29
N TYR A 7 -7.21 -7.23 12.35
CA TYR A 7 -6.07 -6.69 11.64
C TYR A 7 -5.24 -5.80 12.57
N GLU A 8 -3.95 -5.99 12.53
CA GLU A 8 -3.02 -5.09 13.21
C GLU A 8 -2.60 -4.01 12.23
N ILE A 9 -2.66 -2.76 12.68
CA ILE A 9 -2.32 -1.63 11.84
C ILE A 9 -1.12 -0.91 12.45
N THR A 10 -0.07 -0.77 11.65
CA THR A 10 1.10 -0.01 12.02
C THR A 10 1.21 1.16 11.05
N VAL A 11 1.44 2.36 11.56
CA VAL A 11 1.51 3.56 10.74
C VAL A 11 2.96 3.97 10.55
N ALA A 12 3.32 4.28 9.31
CA ALA A 12 4.61 4.86 8.97
C ALA A 12 4.37 6.18 8.25
N TYR A 13 5.24 7.15 8.48
CA TYR A 13 5.07 8.49 7.93
C TYR A 13 6.02 8.79 6.78
N SER A 14 6.86 7.84 6.42
CA SER A 14 7.78 7.96 5.29
C SER A 14 8.04 6.58 4.69
N ALA A 15 8.59 6.57 3.49
CA ALA A 15 8.95 5.31 2.84
C ALA A 15 10.04 4.58 3.64
N GLU A 16 10.99 5.32 4.18
CA GLU A 16 12.05 4.74 4.99
C GLU A 16 11.51 4.03 6.23
N GLN A 17 10.60 4.68 6.95
CA GLN A 17 9.97 4.06 8.12
C GLN A 17 9.19 2.81 7.74
N ALA A 18 8.45 2.87 6.63
CA ALA A 18 7.66 1.73 6.17
C ALA A 18 8.56 0.56 5.81
N ALA A 19 9.65 0.81 5.09
CA ALA A 19 10.59 -0.23 4.70
C ALA A 19 11.24 -0.88 5.92
N GLU A 20 11.63 -0.08 6.92
CA GLU A 20 12.19 -0.60 8.16
C GLU A 20 11.21 -1.51 8.89
N LYS A 21 9.96 -1.08 9.00
CA LYS A 21 8.93 -1.86 9.70
C LYS A 21 8.66 -3.18 8.98
N VAL A 22 8.62 -3.17 7.67
CA VAL A 22 8.42 -4.40 6.89
C VAL A 22 9.58 -5.37 7.10
N ARG A 23 10.81 -4.85 7.21
CA ARG A 23 11.96 -5.71 7.45
C ARG A 23 11.99 -6.32 8.85
N SER A 24 11.47 -5.60 9.85
CA SER A 24 11.55 -6.03 11.25
C SER A 24 10.32 -6.76 11.74
N GLU A 25 9.19 -6.65 11.06
CA GLU A 25 7.93 -7.24 11.48
C GLU A 25 7.24 -7.90 10.31
N ASP A 26 6.35 -8.84 10.60
CA ASP A 26 5.54 -9.48 9.56
C ASP A 26 4.21 -8.75 9.42
N PHE A 27 3.85 -8.46 8.19
CA PHE A 27 2.58 -7.82 7.85
C PHE A 27 1.87 -8.63 6.77
N ASP A 28 0.55 -8.47 6.70
CA ASP A 28 -0.26 -9.15 5.70
C ASP A 28 -0.54 -8.26 4.49
N LEU A 29 -0.37 -6.95 4.63
CA LEU A 29 -0.78 -5.99 3.61
C LEU A 29 -0.09 -4.65 3.83
N LEU A 30 0.28 -4.01 2.73
CA LEU A 30 0.79 -2.64 2.75
C LEU A 30 -0.23 -1.73 2.08
N ILE A 31 -0.60 -0.63 2.74
CA ILE A 31 -1.41 0.43 2.15
C ILE A 31 -0.55 1.67 2.12
N SER A 32 -0.27 2.20 0.95
CA SER A 32 0.68 3.30 0.80
C SER A 32 0.17 4.39 -0.13
N ASP A 33 0.36 5.64 0.30
CA ASP A 33 0.28 6.78 -0.60
C ASP A 33 1.43 6.70 -1.61
N ILE A 34 1.17 7.18 -2.81
CA ILE A 34 2.22 7.29 -3.82
C ILE A 34 3.13 8.48 -3.52
N GLY A 35 2.56 9.57 -3.03
CA GLY A 35 3.34 10.77 -2.71
C GLY A 35 3.83 10.78 -1.27
N LEU A 36 4.95 10.11 -1.01
CA LEU A 36 5.57 10.12 0.30
C LEU A 36 6.67 11.20 0.36
N PRO A 37 7.02 11.68 1.56
CA PRO A 37 7.93 12.83 1.67
C PRO A 37 9.35 12.55 1.19
N ASP A 38 9.84 11.31 1.31
CA ASP A 38 11.22 10.97 1.00
C ASP A 38 11.39 10.21 -0.32
N ARG A 39 10.45 9.35 -0.67
CA ARG A 39 10.47 8.58 -1.92
C ARG A 39 9.04 8.36 -2.39
N SER A 40 8.88 7.90 -3.63
CA SER A 40 7.55 7.55 -4.10
C SER A 40 7.08 6.23 -3.50
N GLY A 41 5.76 6.07 -3.41
CA GLY A 41 5.19 4.80 -2.98
C GLY A 41 5.50 3.66 -3.94
N TYR A 42 5.76 3.96 -5.20
CA TYR A 42 6.19 2.95 -6.18
C TYR A 42 7.54 2.37 -5.80
N ASP A 43 8.49 3.21 -5.45
CA ASP A 43 9.83 2.76 -5.03
C ASP A 43 9.74 1.94 -3.76
N LEU A 44 8.92 2.37 -2.81
CA LEU A 44 8.70 1.63 -1.58
C LEU A 44 8.16 0.23 -1.87
N MET A 45 7.17 0.13 -2.76
CA MET A 45 6.57 -1.15 -3.08
C MET A 45 7.54 -2.09 -3.77
N ARG A 46 8.36 -1.56 -4.67
CA ARG A 46 9.40 -2.37 -5.34
C ARG A 46 10.38 -2.94 -4.33
N GLU A 47 10.80 -2.13 -3.37
CA GLU A 47 11.70 -2.57 -2.31
C GLU A 47 11.06 -3.62 -1.44
N VAL A 48 9.81 -3.42 -1.04
CA VAL A 48 9.08 -4.38 -0.20
C VAL A 48 8.94 -5.72 -0.91
N ARG A 49 8.56 -5.69 -2.18
CA ARG A 49 8.36 -6.91 -2.95
C ARG A 49 9.66 -7.66 -3.20
N SER A 50 10.79 -7.00 -3.15
CA SER A 50 12.07 -7.68 -3.30
C SER A 50 12.46 -8.50 -2.07
N THR A 51 11.85 -8.21 -0.92
CA THR A 51 12.11 -8.92 0.33
C THR A 51 10.99 -9.89 0.70
N LYS A 52 9.74 -9.48 0.51
CA LYS A 52 8.57 -10.26 0.94
C LYS A 52 7.46 -10.18 -0.10
N PRO A 53 6.71 -11.27 -0.35
CA PRO A 53 5.59 -11.26 -1.29
C PRO A 53 4.34 -10.65 -0.66
N LEU A 54 4.43 -9.38 -0.30
CA LEU A 54 3.37 -8.68 0.42
C LEU A 54 2.44 -8.00 -0.56
N PRO A 55 1.11 -8.21 -0.47
CA PRO A 55 0.18 -7.47 -1.32
C PRO A 55 0.09 -6.02 -0.88
N GLY A 56 -0.19 -5.13 -1.81
CA GLY A 56 -0.25 -3.71 -1.52
C GLY A 56 -1.41 -3.01 -2.19
N ILE A 57 -1.89 -1.95 -1.54
CA ILE A 57 -2.90 -1.05 -2.06
C ILE A 57 -2.28 0.32 -2.22
N ALA A 58 -2.31 0.87 -3.43
CA ALA A 58 -1.80 2.19 -3.71
C ALA A 58 -2.91 3.23 -3.61
N LEU A 59 -2.62 4.35 -2.95
CA LEU A 59 -3.53 5.48 -2.85
C LEU A 59 -2.93 6.67 -3.57
N SER A 60 -3.66 7.26 -4.52
CA SER A 60 -3.16 8.41 -5.26
C SER A 60 -4.24 9.46 -5.50
N GLY A 61 -3.81 10.69 -5.77
CA GLY A 61 -4.72 11.78 -6.11
C GLY A 61 -5.16 11.75 -7.57
N PHE A 62 -4.52 10.92 -8.38
CA PHE A 62 -4.80 10.82 -9.80
C PHE A 62 -5.13 9.37 -10.15
N GLY A 63 -6.19 9.17 -10.93
CA GLY A 63 -6.61 7.84 -11.32
C GLY A 63 -6.41 7.59 -12.81
N THR A 64 -5.35 8.14 -13.39
CA THR A 64 -5.08 7.95 -14.81
C THR A 64 -4.65 6.50 -15.08
N GLU A 65 -4.84 6.08 -16.32
CA GLU A 65 -4.43 4.75 -16.75
C GLU A 65 -2.94 4.53 -16.53
N GLN A 66 -2.14 5.58 -16.75
CA GLN A 66 -0.71 5.52 -16.53
C GLN A 66 -0.38 5.28 -15.06
N ASP A 67 -1.07 5.96 -14.15
CA ASP A 67 -0.86 5.78 -12.72
C ASP A 67 -1.21 4.36 -12.27
N VAL A 68 -2.31 3.83 -12.79
CA VAL A 68 -2.73 2.45 -12.46
C VAL A 68 -1.69 1.45 -12.97
N ASN A 69 -1.17 1.66 -14.18
CA ASN A 69 -0.16 0.79 -14.75
C ASN A 69 1.15 0.85 -13.97
N GLU A 70 1.57 2.04 -13.57
CA GLU A 70 2.78 2.19 -12.75
C GLU A 70 2.65 1.49 -11.40
N ALA A 71 1.49 1.60 -10.78
CA ALA A 71 1.24 0.94 -9.51
C ALA A 71 1.34 -0.58 -9.67
N ARG A 72 0.74 -1.11 -10.71
CA ARG A 72 0.79 -2.54 -11.00
C ARG A 72 2.23 -3.00 -11.25
N ASP A 73 2.97 -2.26 -12.05
CA ASP A 73 4.36 -2.60 -12.37
C ASP A 73 5.25 -2.54 -11.14
N ALA A 74 4.95 -1.66 -10.20
CA ALA A 74 5.69 -1.58 -8.94
C ALA A 74 5.38 -2.74 -7.99
N GLY A 75 4.26 -3.45 -8.21
CA GLY A 75 3.88 -4.59 -7.41
C GLY A 75 2.63 -4.42 -6.57
N PHE A 76 1.95 -3.28 -6.70
CA PHE A 76 0.67 -3.08 -6.01
C PHE A 76 -0.40 -3.98 -6.63
N SER A 77 -1.24 -4.52 -5.77
CA SER A 77 -2.34 -5.41 -6.20
C SER A 77 -3.61 -4.62 -6.50
N GLU A 78 -3.80 -3.48 -5.85
CA GLU A 78 -4.97 -2.62 -6.02
C GLU A 78 -4.55 -1.16 -6.05
N HIS A 79 -5.36 -0.33 -6.69
CA HIS A 79 -5.13 1.11 -6.78
C HIS A 79 -6.44 1.82 -6.48
N LEU A 80 -6.40 2.75 -5.52
CA LEU A 80 -7.57 3.56 -5.17
C LEU A 80 -7.25 5.03 -5.37
N THR A 81 -8.21 5.77 -5.93
CA THR A 81 -8.05 7.19 -6.18
C THR A 81 -8.67 8.00 -5.05
N LYS A 82 -7.98 9.03 -4.59
CA LYS A 82 -8.49 9.92 -3.55
C LYS A 82 -9.60 10.83 -4.11
N PRO A 83 -10.60 11.19 -3.32
CA PRO A 83 -10.77 10.86 -1.90
C PRO A 83 -11.14 9.39 -1.71
N ILE A 84 -10.58 8.79 -0.67
CA ILE A 84 -10.74 7.36 -0.44
C ILE A 84 -12.10 7.06 0.18
N ASN A 85 -12.81 6.12 -0.43
CA ASN A 85 -14.06 5.62 0.10
C ASN A 85 -13.75 4.41 0.99
N PHE A 86 -14.17 4.44 2.25
CA PHE A 86 -13.87 3.37 3.18
C PHE A 86 -14.45 2.02 2.76
N GLU A 87 -15.60 2.02 2.11
CA GLU A 87 -16.20 0.77 1.61
C GLU A 87 -15.31 0.13 0.54
N GLN A 88 -14.78 0.95 -0.36
CA GLN A 88 -13.88 0.46 -1.40
C GLN A 88 -12.57 -0.05 -0.81
N LEU A 89 -12.03 0.68 0.17
CA LEU A 89 -10.80 0.28 0.83
C LEU A 89 -11.00 -1.03 1.59
N GLU A 90 -12.10 -1.16 2.32
CA GLU A 90 -12.40 -2.39 3.05
C GLU A 90 -12.57 -3.57 2.11
N LYS A 91 -13.24 -3.37 0.98
CA LYS A 91 -13.39 -4.41 -0.03
C LYS A 91 -12.05 -4.85 -0.59
N ALA A 92 -11.18 -3.89 -0.88
CA ALA A 92 -9.85 -4.20 -1.40
C ALA A 92 -9.04 -5.02 -0.39
N ILE A 93 -9.10 -4.63 0.88
CA ILE A 93 -8.42 -5.38 1.94
C ILE A 93 -8.96 -6.80 2.03
N GLN A 94 -10.28 -6.96 2.02
CA GLN A 94 -10.90 -8.27 2.09
C GLN A 94 -10.51 -9.15 0.91
N ASN A 95 -10.48 -8.58 -0.29
CA ASN A 95 -10.13 -9.32 -1.49
C ASN A 95 -8.69 -9.83 -1.45
N LEU A 96 -7.78 -9.04 -0.88
CA LEU A 96 -6.37 -9.39 -0.83
C LEU A 96 -6.04 -10.35 0.30
N LEU A 97 -6.80 -10.33 1.38
CA LEU A 97 -6.55 -11.15 2.56
C LEU A 97 -7.47 -12.37 2.68
N ALA A 98 -8.42 -12.48 1.79
CA ALA A 98 -9.40 -13.58 1.83
C ALA A 98 -8.79 -14.92 1.44
#